data_14cc5dc79e122617cc419e4b5c110da7
#
_entry.id   14cc5dc79e122617cc419e4b5c110da7
#
_cell.length_a   1.000
_cell.length_b   1.000
_cell.length_c   1.000
_cell.angle_alpha   90.00
_cell.angle_beta   90.00
_cell.angle_gamma   90.00
#
_symmetry.space_group_name_H-M   'P 1'
#
loop_
_entity.id
_entity.type
_entity.pdbx_description
1 polymer ?
#
loop_
_entity_poly.entity_id
_entity_poly.type
_entity_poly.pdbx_seq_one_letter_code
_entity_poly.pdbx_strand_id
1 'polypeptide(L)'
;MAKFILHSDYKPDGDQPNAIRELTEGLKRGDKFQTLLGVTGSGKTFTMANAIANYGKPTLVISHNKTLAAQLYGELKGFFPENAVEFFISYYDYYQPEAYLPSTDTYIEKDTSINEDIDRLRLRATSSLMER
;
A
#
# COMPACT_ATOMS: atom_id res chain seq x y z
N MET A 1 -16.44 11.92 0.79
CA MET A 1 -15.34 10.94 0.97
C MET A 1 -15.66 10.05 2.16
N ALA A 2 -15.45 8.76 2.00
CA ALA A 2 -15.70 7.82 3.08
C ALA A 2 -14.70 8.03 4.22
N LYS A 3 -15.18 7.89 5.44
CA LYS A 3 -14.32 7.98 6.62
C LYS A 3 -13.48 6.72 6.74
N PHE A 4 -12.21 6.89 7.04
CA PHE A 4 -11.33 5.74 7.28
C PHE A 4 -11.58 5.18 8.67
N ILE A 5 -11.80 3.87 8.73
CA ILE A 5 -12.10 3.16 9.98
C ILE A 5 -11.01 2.13 10.19
N LEU A 6 -10.17 2.38 11.19
CA LEU A 6 -9.08 1.48 11.54
C LEU A 6 -9.56 0.36 12.45
N HIS A 7 -9.28 -0.87 12.06
CA HIS A 7 -9.55 -2.06 12.86
C HIS A 7 -8.24 -2.73 13.23
N SER A 8 -8.03 -2.97 14.51
CA SER A 8 -6.84 -3.67 14.95
C SER A 8 -7.06 -4.28 16.32
N ASP A 9 -6.49 -5.46 16.53
CA ASP A 9 -6.42 -6.09 17.85
C ASP A 9 -5.32 -5.46 18.71
N TYR A 10 -4.48 -4.64 18.11
CA TYR A 10 -3.38 -3.97 18.79
C TYR A 10 -3.77 -2.55 19.18
N LYS A 11 -3.18 -2.09 20.26
CA LYS A 11 -3.26 -0.69 20.67
C LYS A 11 -1.86 -0.08 20.54
N PRO A 12 -1.77 1.23 20.26
CA PRO A 12 -0.48 1.90 20.23
C PRO A 12 0.27 1.69 21.55
N ASP A 13 1.54 1.35 21.46
CA ASP A 13 2.38 1.03 22.61
C ASP A 13 3.77 1.67 22.44
N GLY A 14 4.50 1.80 23.54
CA GLY A 14 5.84 2.40 23.55
C GLY A 14 5.78 3.84 23.06
N ASP A 15 6.61 4.18 22.09
CA ASP A 15 6.64 5.51 21.47
C ASP A 15 5.61 5.70 20.37
N GLN A 16 4.82 4.68 20.04
CA GLN A 16 3.84 4.76 18.96
C GLN A 16 2.80 5.85 19.18
N PRO A 17 2.18 6.00 20.38
CA PRO A 17 1.22 7.08 20.58
C PRO A 17 1.80 8.45 20.29
N ASN A 18 3.03 8.70 20.69
CA ASN A 18 3.71 9.97 20.45
C ASN A 18 4.00 10.18 18.97
N ALA A 19 4.50 9.14 18.29
CA ALA A 19 4.77 9.20 16.86
C ALA A 19 3.49 9.44 16.06
N ILE A 20 2.41 8.75 16.40
CA ILE A 20 1.11 8.93 15.74
C ILE A 20 0.63 10.39 15.89
N ARG A 21 0.72 10.92 17.10
CA ARG A 21 0.32 12.30 17.39
C ARG A 21 1.14 13.29 16.59
N GLU A 22 2.46 13.14 16.59
CA GLU A 22 3.34 14.07 15.87
C GLU A 22 3.13 14.02 14.37
N LEU A 23 2.98 12.82 13.81
CA LEU A 23 2.70 12.67 12.38
C LEU A 23 1.35 13.30 12.01
N THR A 24 0.32 13.03 12.81
CA THR A 24 -1.01 13.57 12.57
C THR A 24 -1.01 15.09 12.64
N GLU A 25 -0.39 15.65 13.66
CA GLU A 25 -0.29 17.10 13.81
C GLU A 25 0.49 17.74 12.67
N GLY A 26 1.58 17.10 12.24
CA GLY A 26 2.36 17.57 11.11
C GLY A 26 1.54 17.60 9.81
N LEU A 27 0.76 16.56 9.57
CA LEU A 27 -0.13 16.51 8.39
C LEU A 27 -1.17 17.62 8.45
N LYS A 28 -1.78 17.83 9.60
CA LYS A 28 -2.80 18.88 9.76
C LYS A 28 -2.21 20.28 9.64
N ARG A 29 -0.98 20.45 10.08
CA ARG A 29 -0.25 21.72 9.98
C ARG A 29 0.20 22.03 8.55
N GLY A 30 0.23 21.01 7.67
CA GLY A 30 0.64 21.18 6.28
C GLY A 30 2.14 20.98 6.05
N ASP A 31 2.81 20.27 6.92
CA ASP A 31 4.22 19.94 6.73
C ASP A 31 4.38 19.14 5.44
N LYS A 32 5.33 19.55 4.60
CA LYS A 32 5.56 18.89 3.32
C LYS A 32 6.24 17.54 3.49
N PHE A 33 7.10 17.41 4.47
CA PHE A 33 7.89 16.20 4.69
C PHE A 33 7.92 15.87 6.16
N GLN A 34 7.81 14.58 6.46
CA GLN A 34 8.03 14.04 7.78
C GLN A 34 8.76 12.71 7.64
N THR A 35 9.59 12.38 8.59
CA THR A 35 10.31 11.11 8.61
C THR A 35 9.95 10.34 9.86
N LEU A 36 9.50 9.09 9.67
CA LEU A 36 9.28 8.17 10.79
C LEU A 36 10.45 7.20 10.82
N LEU A 37 11.24 7.29 11.88
CA LEU A 37 12.39 6.45 12.06
C LEU A 37 12.08 5.38 13.09
N GLY A 38 12.35 4.13 12.74
CA GLY A 38 12.14 3.02 13.65
C GLY A 38 12.84 1.78 13.14
N VAL A 39 13.22 0.91 14.08
CA VAL A 39 13.84 -0.35 13.73
C VAL A 39 12.80 -1.35 13.23
N THR A 40 13.26 -2.42 12.59
CA THR A 40 12.39 -3.53 12.15
C THR A 40 11.64 -4.08 13.36
N GLY A 41 10.35 -4.28 13.21
CA GLY A 41 9.50 -4.78 14.29
C GLY A 41 8.99 -3.72 15.25
N SER A 42 9.27 -2.44 14.99
CA SER A 42 8.78 -1.34 15.85
C SER A 42 7.32 -0.97 15.61
N GLY A 43 6.69 -1.60 14.61
CA GLY A 43 5.30 -1.30 14.28
C GLY A 43 5.11 -0.05 13.45
N LYS A 44 6.06 0.25 12.55
CA LYS A 44 5.95 1.44 11.70
C LYS A 44 4.70 1.44 10.82
N THR A 45 4.31 0.30 10.28
CA THR A 45 3.12 0.19 9.46
C THR A 45 1.86 0.52 10.25
N PHE A 46 1.77 0.01 11.47
CA PHE A 46 0.66 0.30 12.36
C PHE A 46 0.61 1.79 12.72
N THR A 47 1.76 2.37 13.04
CA THR A 47 1.89 3.81 13.33
C THR A 47 1.43 4.64 12.13
N MET A 48 1.88 4.28 10.94
CA MET A 48 1.49 4.96 9.70
C MET A 48 -0.02 4.84 9.46
N ALA A 49 -0.58 3.64 9.65
CA ALA A 49 -2.02 3.42 9.47
C ALA A 49 -2.85 4.30 10.40
N ASN A 50 -2.42 4.44 11.65
CA ASN A 50 -3.10 5.32 12.59
C ASN A 50 -3.05 6.79 12.16
N ALA A 51 -1.92 7.26 11.67
CA ALA A 51 -1.79 8.63 11.17
C ALA A 51 -2.68 8.85 9.94
N ILE A 52 -2.73 7.88 9.03
CA ILE A 52 -3.59 7.93 7.85
C ILE A 52 -5.06 8.02 8.27
N ALA A 53 -5.48 7.19 9.22
CA ALA A 53 -6.86 7.18 9.70
C ALA A 53 -7.22 8.52 10.34
N ASN A 54 -6.32 9.07 11.14
CA ASN A 54 -6.55 10.35 11.82
C ASN A 54 -6.65 11.52 10.84
N TYR A 55 -5.87 11.47 9.77
CA TYR A 55 -5.88 12.54 8.77
C TYR A 55 -7.07 12.41 7.80
N GLY A 56 -7.41 11.18 7.42
CA GLY A 56 -8.66 10.89 6.69
C GLY A 56 -8.70 11.32 5.24
N LYS A 57 -7.56 11.44 4.57
CA LYS A 57 -7.51 11.82 3.16
C LYS A 57 -6.91 10.69 2.31
N PRO A 58 -7.21 10.67 1.00
CA PRO A 58 -6.60 9.69 0.10
C PRO A 58 -5.08 9.69 0.24
N THR A 59 -4.51 8.51 0.31
CA THR A 59 -3.10 8.31 0.61
C THR A 59 -2.48 7.36 -0.40
N LEU A 60 -1.30 7.74 -0.89
CA LEU A 60 -0.49 6.89 -1.76
C LEU A 60 0.71 6.38 -0.97
N VAL A 61 0.85 5.06 -0.92
CA VAL A 61 1.99 4.42 -0.26
C VAL A 61 2.89 3.82 -1.33
N ILE A 62 4.13 4.27 -1.38
CA ILE A 62 5.09 3.84 -2.39
C ILE A 62 6.11 2.91 -1.75
N SER A 63 6.36 1.80 -2.42
CA SER A 63 7.32 0.79 -1.98
C SER A 63 8.33 0.52 -3.10
N HIS A 64 9.52 0.11 -2.73
CA HIS A 64 10.61 -0.07 -3.69
C HIS A 64 10.53 -1.37 -4.47
N ASN A 65 9.69 -2.30 -4.09
CA ASN A 65 9.50 -3.54 -4.87
C ASN A 65 8.09 -4.09 -4.68
N LYS A 66 7.73 -5.03 -5.56
CA LYS A 66 6.38 -5.60 -5.58
C LYS A 66 6.09 -6.47 -4.37
N THR A 67 7.08 -7.17 -3.86
CA THR A 67 6.90 -8.05 -2.70
C THR A 67 6.54 -7.23 -1.46
N LEU A 68 7.26 -6.15 -1.22
CA LEU A 68 6.96 -5.27 -0.09
C LEU A 68 5.64 -4.54 -0.30
N ALA A 69 5.35 -4.11 -1.52
CA ALA A 69 4.07 -3.48 -1.83
C ALA A 69 2.90 -4.42 -1.54
N ALA A 70 3.03 -5.69 -1.93
CA ALA A 70 1.99 -6.69 -1.65
C ALA A 70 1.82 -6.92 -0.15
N GLN A 71 2.91 -6.95 0.60
CA GLN A 71 2.87 -7.08 2.05
C GLN A 71 2.17 -5.89 2.70
N LEU A 72 2.52 -4.68 2.28
CA LEU A 72 1.88 -3.46 2.78
C LEU A 72 0.40 -3.42 2.43
N TYR A 73 0.05 -3.83 1.21
CA TYR A 73 -1.35 -3.93 0.81
C TYR A 73 -2.13 -4.86 1.74
N GLY A 74 -1.57 -6.05 2.02
CA GLY A 74 -2.22 -7.01 2.91
C GLY A 74 -2.41 -6.44 4.32
N GLU A 75 -1.39 -5.79 4.86
CA GLU A 75 -1.46 -5.20 6.19
C GLU A 75 -2.49 -4.06 6.24
N LEU A 76 -2.45 -3.16 5.27
CA LEU A 76 -3.38 -2.03 5.22
C LEU A 76 -4.81 -2.50 4.97
N LYS A 77 -5.00 -3.53 4.14
CA LYS A 77 -6.33 -4.12 3.93
C LYS A 77 -6.88 -4.72 5.23
N GLY A 78 -5.99 -5.30 6.03
CA GLY A 78 -6.37 -5.82 7.35
C GLY A 78 -6.76 -4.71 8.33
N PHE A 79 -6.07 -3.58 8.29
CA PHE A 79 -6.40 -2.44 9.16
C PHE A 79 -7.64 -1.68 8.68
N PHE A 80 -7.88 -1.65 7.38
CA PHE A 80 -9.00 -0.91 6.79
C PHE A 80 -9.90 -1.80 5.94
N PRO A 81 -10.55 -2.82 6.56
CA PRO A 81 -11.38 -3.76 5.78
C PRO A 81 -12.62 -3.11 5.17
N GLU A 82 -13.06 -1.97 5.70
CA GLU A 82 -14.24 -1.27 5.22
C GLU A 82 -13.93 -0.16 4.23
N ASN A 83 -12.66 0.08 3.96
CA ASN A 83 -12.23 1.14 3.06
C ASN A 83 -11.62 0.59 1.78
N ALA A 84 -11.54 1.43 0.78
CA ALA A 84 -10.93 1.07 -0.49
C ALA A 84 -9.41 1.09 -0.35
N VAL A 85 -8.82 -0.07 -0.13
CA VAL A 85 -7.37 -0.27 -0.16
C VAL A 85 -7.08 -1.00 -1.45
N GLU A 86 -6.28 -0.39 -2.31
CA GLU A 86 -6.03 -0.91 -3.64
C GLU A 86 -4.53 -1.10 -3.88
N PHE A 87 -4.22 -1.97 -4.82
CA PHE A 87 -2.86 -2.36 -5.13
C PHE A 87 -2.55 -1.94 -6.56
N PHE A 88 -1.69 -0.95 -6.69
CA PHE A 88 -1.31 -0.39 -7.98
C PHE A 88 0.14 -0.76 -8.25
N ILE A 89 0.38 -1.63 -9.22
CA ILE A 89 1.71 -2.11 -9.53
C ILE A 89 2.11 -1.76 -10.95
N SER A 90 3.42 -1.69 -11.17
CA SER A 90 3.97 -1.48 -12.50
C SER A 90 3.75 -2.71 -13.37
N TYR A 91 3.63 -2.51 -14.65
CA TYR A 91 3.65 -3.63 -15.58
C TYR A 91 4.95 -4.39 -15.42
N TYR A 92 4.90 -5.71 -15.57
CA TYR A 92 6.10 -6.48 -15.60
C TYR A 92 6.95 -6.02 -16.76
N ASP A 93 8.17 -5.68 -16.45
CA ASP A 93 9.19 -5.57 -17.44
C ASP A 93 9.66 -7.00 -17.73
N TYR A 94 8.77 -7.72 -18.41
CA TYR A 94 8.92 -9.17 -18.58
C TYR A 94 9.92 -9.53 -19.63
N TYR A 95 10.61 -8.58 -20.16
CA TYR A 95 11.67 -8.86 -21.09
C TYR A 95 12.89 -9.29 -20.36
N GLN A 96 12.86 -10.53 -19.97
CA GLN A 96 14.07 -11.23 -19.53
C GLN A 96 14.35 -12.28 -20.58
N PRO A 97 15.16 -11.95 -21.59
CA PRO A 97 15.48 -12.89 -22.67
C PRO A 97 16.08 -14.19 -22.14
N GLU A 98 16.77 -14.11 -21.04
CA GLU A 98 17.37 -15.27 -20.39
C GLU A 98 16.33 -16.21 -19.80
N ALA A 99 15.15 -15.75 -19.56
CA ALA A 99 14.05 -16.57 -19.07
C ALA A 99 13.21 -17.13 -20.21
N TYR A 100 13.58 -16.83 -21.44
CA TYR A 100 12.86 -17.27 -22.60
C TYR A 100 13.20 -18.72 -22.91
N LEU A 101 12.24 -19.59 -22.75
CA LEU A 101 12.42 -21.03 -22.99
C LEU A 101 11.77 -21.42 -24.33
N PRO A 102 12.26 -22.50 -24.97
CA PRO A 102 11.69 -22.96 -26.23
C PRO A 102 10.21 -23.35 -26.13
N SER A 103 9.69 -23.61 -24.96
CA SER A 103 8.27 -23.86 -24.75
C SER A 103 7.51 -22.53 -24.60
N THR A 104 7.67 -21.69 -25.59
CA THR A 104 7.26 -20.29 -25.51
C THR A 104 5.77 -20.05 -25.46
N ASP A 105 4.97 -20.93 -26.02
CA ASP A 105 3.53 -20.69 -26.08
C ASP A 105 2.91 -20.64 -24.67
N THR A 106 3.29 -21.57 -23.82
CA THR A 106 2.81 -21.59 -22.44
C THR A 106 3.33 -20.39 -21.66
N TYR A 107 4.57 -19.99 -21.92
CA TYR A 107 5.17 -18.84 -21.26
C TYR A 107 4.46 -17.54 -21.65
N ILE A 108 4.20 -17.37 -22.93
CA ILE A 108 3.52 -16.19 -23.45
C ILE A 108 2.09 -16.07 -22.87
N GLU A 109 1.38 -17.18 -22.80
CA GLU A 109 0.04 -17.20 -22.21
C GLU A 109 0.09 -16.79 -20.73
N LYS A 110 1.07 -17.27 -20.00
CA LYS A 110 1.24 -16.94 -18.61
C LYS A 110 1.54 -15.45 -18.41
N ASP A 111 2.40 -14.88 -19.24
CA ASP A 111 2.71 -13.45 -19.19
C ASP A 111 1.50 -12.59 -19.53
N THR A 112 0.73 -12.98 -20.52
CA THR A 112 -0.49 -12.29 -20.91
C THR A 112 -1.49 -12.29 -19.75
N SER A 113 -1.66 -13.42 -19.10
CA SER A 113 -2.54 -13.54 -17.93
C SER A 113 -2.10 -12.64 -16.78
N ILE A 114 -0.81 -12.60 -16.51
CA ILE A 114 -0.24 -11.73 -15.49
C ILE A 114 -0.49 -10.27 -15.81
N ASN A 115 -0.30 -9.86 -17.06
CA ASN A 115 -0.55 -8.49 -17.49
C ASN A 115 -2.01 -8.09 -17.37
N GLU A 116 -2.93 -9.01 -17.67
CA GLU A 116 -4.36 -8.77 -17.49
C GLU A 116 -4.72 -8.55 -16.03
N ASP A 117 -4.11 -9.30 -15.12
CA ASP A 117 -4.32 -9.12 -13.69
C ASP A 117 -3.76 -7.78 -13.21
N ILE A 118 -2.61 -7.38 -13.73
CA ILE A 118 -2.02 -6.07 -13.42
C ILE A 118 -2.95 -4.95 -13.90
N ASP A 119 -3.47 -5.04 -15.12
CA ASP A 119 -4.42 -4.05 -15.64
C ASP A 119 -5.64 -3.94 -14.74
N ARG A 120 -6.19 -5.06 -14.33
CA ARG A 120 -7.36 -5.07 -13.46
C ARG A 120 -7.08 -4.37 -12.13
N LEU A 121 -5.93 -4.64 -11.52
CA LEU A 121 -5.55 -4.01 -10.27
C LEU A 121 -5.36 -2.50 -10.43
N ARG A 122 -4.73 -2.08 -11.52
CA ARG A 122 -4.50 -0.66 -11.79
C ARG A 122 -5.81 0.09 -12.03
N LEU A 123 -6.73 -0.52 -12.79
CA LEU A 123 -8.04 0.08 -13.05
C LEU A 123 -8.87 0.19 -11.77
N ARG A 124 -8.83 -0.82 -10.91
CA ARG A 124 -9.53 -0.77 -9.63
C ARG A 124 -8.99 0.34 -8.75
N ALA A 125 -7.68 0.51 -8.70
CA ALA A 125 -7.06 1.56 -7.91
C ALA A 125 -7.50 2.94 -8.39
N THR A 126 -7.49 3.15 -9.70
CA THR A 126 -7.91 4.42 -10.29
C THR A 126 -9.39 4.68 -10.04
N SER A 127 -10.23 3.69 -10.24
CA SER A 127 -11.68 3.79 -10.01
C SER A 127 -11.98 4.12 -8.55
N SER A 128 -11.33 3.43 -7.61
CA SER A 128 -11.53 3.68 -6.19
C SER A 128 -11.13 5.09 -5.79
N LEU A 129 -10.03 5.58 -6.34
CA LEU A 129 -9.56 6.93 -6.06
C LEU A 129 -10.55 7.99 -6.52
N MET A 130 -11.18 7.78 -7.67
CA MET A 130 -12.13 8.74 -8.25
C MET A 130 -13.51 8.66 -7.63
N GLU A 131 -13.96 7.49 -7.19
CA GLU A 131 -15.32 7.26 -6.73
C GLU A 131 -15.47 7.21 -5.21
N ARG A 132 -14.41 7.03 -4.52
CA ARG A 132 -14.40 6.90 -3.07
C ARG A 132 -13.39 7.85 -2.45
#